data_a360ca75c02adc2cb2f6faf19fbb2453
#
_entry.id   a360ca75c02adc2cb2f6faf19fbb2453
#
_cell.length_a   1.000
_cell.length_b   1.000
_cell.length_c   1.000
_cell.angle_alpha   90.00
_cell.angle_beta   90.00
_cell.angle_gamma   90.00
#
_symmetry.space_group_name_H-M   'P 1'
#
loop_
_entity.id
_entity.type
_entity.pdbx_description
1 polymer ?
#
loop_
_entity_poly.entity_id
_entity_poly.type
_entity_poly.pdbx_seq_one_letter_code
_entity_poly.pdbx_strand_id
1 'polypeptide(L)'
;MDCDNISLQGLDQTNPCDNNQSGVKTAFLCPVKDILAINATHVSSPTSLDDFVTIGASTLDRLAITCKPGKGFVKIYSADDMGELKYTQQGTILGCRSWKGALELFHPGFKRTAIGLMAYINNQEVIVVAKLNNGLYHLLGDMDRGAKLASGNEMTSGKAATDKNGINPVLEYNCGRQQIFWDGFDPTDATNGIPILSAVSADTGNDDTGNDDPEEVTGT
;
A
#
# COMPACT_ATOMS: atom_id res chain seq x y z
N MET A 1 -13.23 -5.35 24.29
CA MET A 1 -13.58 -6.15 23.09
C MET A 1 -14.01 -7.50 23.60
N ASP A 2 -15.25 -7.85 23.35
CA ASP A 2 -15.84 -9.10 23.83
C ASP A 2 -15.67 -10.15 22.74
N CYS A 3 -14.88 -11.17 23.00
CA CYS A 3 -14.60 -12.27 22.04
C CYS A 3 -15.42 -13.53 22.36
N ASP A 4 -16.35 -13.45 23.32
CA ASP A 4 -17.07 -14.61 23.82
C ASP A 4 -18.13 -15.16 22.84
N ASN A 5 -18.46 -14.40 21.79
CA ASN A 5 -19.52 -14.75 20.83
C ASN A 5 -18.99 -15.16 19.44
N ILE A 6 -17.68 -15.40 19.27
CA ILE A 6 -17.15 -15.81 17.98
C ILE A 6 -17.49 -17.27 17.71
N SER A 7 -18.28 -17.51 16.66
CA SER A 7 -18.50 -18.85 16.15
C SER A 7 -17.27 -19.35 15.40
N LEU A 8 -16.67 -20.44 15.88
CA LEU A 8 -15.59 -21.12 15.18
C LEU A 8 -16.20 -21.94 14.04
N GLN A 9 -16.14 -21.38 12.84
CA GLN A 9 -16.46 -22.11 11.62
C GLN A 9 -15.23 -22.87 11.14
N GLY A 10 -15.42 -24.07 10.59
CA GLY A 10 -14.33 -24.84 10.01
C GLY A 10 -13.73 -24.11 8.80
N LEU A 11 -12.40 -24.20 8.65
CA LEU A 11 -11.70 -23.76 7.45
C LEU A 11 -11.89 -24.86 6.39
N ASP A 12 -12.97 -24.77 5.62
CA ASP A 12 -13.24 -25.70 4.53
C ASP A 12 -12.76 -25.11 3.19
N GLN A 13 -11.73 -25.72 2.63
CA GLN A 13 -11.13 -25.30 1.34
C GLN A 13 -11.74 -26.07 0.16
N THR A 14 -12.93 -26.56 0.27
CA THR A 14 -13.55 -27.39 -0.77
C THR A 14 -14.14 -26.60 -1.93
N ASN A 15 -14.20 -25.26 -1.86
CA ASN A 15 -14.72 -24.48 -2.96
C ASN A 15 -13.64 -24.23 -4.04
N PRO A 16 -13.69 -24.94 -5.18
CA PRO A 16 -12.72 -24.77 -6.27
C PRO A 16 -12.82 -23.40 -6.97
N CYS A 17 -13.85 -22.62 -6.66
CA CYS A 17 -14.05 -21.28 -7.21
C CYS A 17 -13.41 -20.17 -6.38
N ASP A 18 -12.85 -20.48 -5.21
CA ASP A 18 -12.17 -19.50 -4.39
C ASP A 18 -10.87 -19.05 -5.07
N ASN A 19 -10.68 -17.73 -5.14
CA ASN A 19 -9.45 -17.17 -5.68
C ASN A 19 -8.35 -17.24 -4.62
N ASN A 20 -7.53 -18.28 -4.68
CA ASN A 20 -6.39 -18.48 -3.79
C ASN A 20 -5.05 -18.02 -4.41
N GLN A 21 -5.09 -17.12 -5.38
CA GLN A 21 -3.87 -16.62 -6.02
C GLN A 21 -3.01 -15.87 -5.02
N SER A 22 -1.74 -16.27 -4.91
CA SER A 22 -0.76 -15.64 -4.04
C SER A 22 -0.19 -14.34 -4.60
N GLY A 23 0.46 -13.55 -3.73
CA GLY A 23 1.21 -12.37 -4.11
C GLY A 23 0.47 -11.06 -3.93
N VAL A 24 1.23 -9.97 -4.05
CA VAL A 24 0.77 -8.58 -3.98
C VAL A 24 1.14 -7.86 -5.25
N LYS A 25 0.15 -7.33 -5.95
CA LYS A 25 0.37 -6.60 -7.23
C LYS A 25 0.41 -5.10 -7.06
N THR A 26 -0.30 -4.58 -6.08
CA THR A 26 -0.46 -3.13 -5.90
C THR A 26 -0.46 -2.79 -4.41
N ALA A 27 0.22 -1.72 -4.07
CA ALA A 27 0.14 -1.10 -2.76
C ALA A 27 -0.06 0.42 -2.89
N PHE A 28 -0.73 1.00 -1.90
CA PHE A 28 -0.96 2.43 -1.77
C PHE A 28 -0.29 2.89 -0.49
N LEU A 29 0.58 3.90 -0.57
CA LEU A 29 1.37 4.42 0.55
C LEU A 29 1.05 5.88 0.80
N CYS A 30 0.86 6.24 2.08
CA CYS A 30 0.73 7.63 2.52
C CYS A 30 1.48 7.82 3.84
N PRO A 31 2.31 8.86 4.00
CA PRO A 31 2.93 9.16 5.28
C PRO A 31 1.88 9.42 6.37
N VAL A 32 2.09 8.89 7.58
CA VAL A 32 1.18 9.07 8.72
C VAL A 32 0.91 10.56 8.99
N LYS A 33 1.95 11.41 8.88
CA LYS A 33 1.84 12.87 9.07
C LYS A 33 0.84 13.56 8.14
N ASP A 34 0.53 12.96 6.98
CA ASP A 34 -0.36 13.50 5.96
C ASP A 34 -1.80 12.96 6.10
N ILE A 35 -2.04 12.03 7.02
CA ILE A 35 -3.34 11.46 7.34
C ILE A 35 -4.01 12.28 8.43
N LEU A 36 -5.32 12.50 8.32
CA LEU A 36 -6.16 13.13 9.34
C LEU A 36 -6.83 12.08 10.22
N ALA A 37 -7.38 11.04 9.61
CA ALA A 37 -8.10 9.98 10.34
C ALA A 37 -8.12 8.68 9.53
N ILE A 38 -8.08 7.57 10.26
CA ILE A 38 -8.44 6.24 9.75
C ILE A 38 -9.85 5.95 10.28
N ASN A 39 -10.83 5.98 9.39
CA ASN A 39 -12.25 5.80 9.73
C ASN A 39 -12.66 4.33 9.73
N ALA A 40 -11.93 3.48 8.99
CA ALA A 40 -12.12 2.04 9.02
C ALA A 40 -11.53 1.48 10.31
N THR A 41 -12.37 0.94 11.16
CA THR A 41 -12.00 0.38 12.46
C THR A 41 -12.45 -1.07 12.56
N HIS A 42 -11.84 -1.84 13.43
CA HIS A 42 -12.28 -3.21 13.67
C HIS A 42 -13.73 -3.26 14.15
N VAL A 43 -14.43 -4.32 13.75
CA VAL A 43 -15.77 -4.62 14.27
C VAL A 43 -15.71 -4.72 15.78
N SER A 44 -16.58 -3.97 16.47
CA SER A 44 -16.56 -3.87 17.95
C SER A 44 -17.02 -5.17 18.64
N SER A 45 -17.92 -5.91 18.01
CA SER A 45 -18.47 -7.18 18.52
C SER A 45 -18.44 -8.21 17.40
N PRO A 46 -17.27 -8.84 17.13
CA PRO A 46 -17.15 -9.84 16.07
C PRO A 46 -17.96 -11.08 16.42
N THR A 47 -18.70 -11.61 15.44
CA THR A 47 -19.51 -12.83 15.54
C THR A 47 -18.94 -14.00 14.74
N SER A 48 -18.02 -13.72 13.83
CA SER A 48 -17.32 -14.69 12.99
C SER A 48 -15.81 -14.51 13.06
N LEU A 49 -15.06 -15.46 12.53
CA LEU A 49 -13.60 -15.35 12.38
C LEU A 49 -13.22 -14.21 11.42
N ASP A 50 -14.01 -14.01 10.38
CA ASP A 50 -13.80 -12.94 9.41
C ASP A 50 -13.99 -11.56 10.05
N ASP A 51 -15.05 -11.37 10.85
CA ASP A 51 -15.28 -10.13 11.59
C ASP A 51 -14.10 -9.78 12.52
N PHE A 52 -13.42 -10.81 13.04
CA PHE A 52 -12.29 -10.58 13.95
C PHE A 52 -11.14 -9.83 13.32
N VAL A 53 -10.88 -10.04 12.02
CA VAL A 53 -9.80 -9.38 11.28
C VAL A 53 -10.31 -8.25 10.38
N THR A 54 -11.63 -8.15 10.13
CA THR A 54 -12.23 -7.15 9.27
C THR A 54 -12.22 -5.77 9.90
N ILE A 55 -11.80 -4.78 9.13
CA ILE A 55 -11.90 -3.35 9.43
C ILE A 55 -12.88 -2.67 8.48
N GLY A 56 -13.56 -1.66 9.01
CA GLY A 56 -14.60 -0.94 8.29
C GLY A 56 -15.99 -1.42 8.68
N ALA A 57 -16.97 -0.54 8.50
CA ALA A 57 -18.38 -0.88 8.62
C ALA A 57 -19.00 -0.82 7.23
N SER A 58 -19.96 -1.68 6.96
CA SER A 58 -20.72 -1.70 5.72
C SER A 58 -21.53 -0.41 5.43
N THR A 59 -21.47 0.56 6.31
CA THR A 59 -22.22 1.84 6.27
C THR A 59 -21.31 3.04 6.53
N LEU A 60 -20.10 3.04 5.95
CA LEU A 60 -19.25 4.22 5.98
C LEU A 60 -19.77 5.22 4.94
N ASP A 61 -20.38 6.32 5.40
CA ASP A 61 -20.74 7.48 4.55
C ASP A 61 -19.55 8.44 4.37
N ARG A 62 -18.31 7.94 4.46
CA ARG A 62 -17.09 8.72 4.38
C ARG A 62 -15.92 7.84 3.97
N LEU A 63 -14.88 8.46 3.44
CA LEU A 63 -13.63 7.76 3.09
C LEU A 63 -13.11 6.90 4.24
N ALA A 64 -12.67 5.70 3.92
CA ALA A 64 -12.07 4.78 4.89
C ALA A 64 -10.84 5.39 5.59
N ILE A 65 -10.08 6.20 4.85
CA ILE A 65 -8.96 6.98 5.36
C ILE A 65 -9.08 8.41 4.81
N THR A 66 -8.95 9.40 5.68
CA THR A 66 -9.01 10.81 5.30
C THR A 66 -7.62 11.42 5.40
N CYS A 67 -7.18 12.13 4.36
CA CYS A 67 -5.89 12.82 4.30
C CYS A 67 -6.07 14.34 4.42
N LYS A 68 -4.97 15.03 4.72
CA LYS A 68 -4.90 16.50 4.68
C LYS A 68 -5.17 17.03 3.27
N PRO A 69 -5.66 18.27 3.12
CA PRO A 69 -5.91 18.87 1.80
C PRO A 69 -4.68 18.78 0.89
N GLY A 70 -4.86 18.30 -0.34
CA GLY A 70 -3.80 18.11 -1.32
C GLY A 70 -2.84 16.97 -1.03
N LYS A 71 -3.14 16.12 -0.04
CA LYS A 71 -2.39 14.91 0.32
C LYS A 71 -3.21 13.66 0.02
N GLY A 72 -2.52 12.53 -0.14
CA GLY A 72 -3.17 11.27 -0.43
C GLY A 72 -2.17 10.14 -0.64
N PHE A 73 -2.70 9.00 -1.04
CA PHE A 73 -1.93 7.80 -1.26
C PHE A 73 -1.26 7.79 -2.63
N VAL A 74 0.00 7.38 -2.64
CA VAL A 74 0.76 7.10 -3.87
C VAL A 74 0.64 5.61 -4.17
N LYS A 75 0.22 5.29 -5.39
CA LYS A 75 0.12 3.91 -5.86
C LYS A 75 1.49 3.40 -6.30
N ILE A 76 1.88 2.23 -5.79
CA ILE A 76 3.05 1.47 -6.25
C ILE A 76 2.54 0.16 -6.88
N TYR A 77 3.06 -0.13 -8.06
CA TYR A 77 2.89 -1.41 -8.72
C TYR A 77 4.09 -2.31 -8.39
N SER A 78 3.82 -3.56 -8.03
CA SER A 78 4.83 -4.62 -7.94
C SER A 78 4.80 -5.47 -9.19
N ALA A 79 5.96 -5.87 -9.68
CA ALA A 79 6.03 -6.84 -10.77
C ALA A 79 5.36 -8.16 -10.35
N ASP A 80 4.81 -8.86 -11.35
CA ASP A 80 4.14 -10.14 -11.12
C ASP A 80 5.08 -11.14 -10.43
N ASP A 81 4.55 -11.90 -9.47
CA ASP A 81 5.23 -12.92 -8.67
C ASP A 81 6.41 -12.39 -7.81
N MET A 82 6.50 -11.07 -7.60
CA MET A 82 7.58 -10.44 -6.83
C MET A 82 7.09 -9.64 -5.62
N GLY A 83 5.80 -9.61 -5.35
CA GLY A 83 5.22 -8.98 -4.17
C GLY A 83 4.75 -10.02 -3.16
N GLU A 84 5.11 -9.86 -1.89
CA GLU A 84 4.69 -10.74 -0.79
C GLU A 84 4.20 -9.92 0.40
N LEU A 85 3.10 -10.35 1.02
CA LEU A 85 2.69 -9.90 2.34
C LEU A 85 2.74 -11.10 3.29
N LYS A 86 3.55 -10.99 4.33
CA LYS A 86 3.78 -12.05 5.31
C LYS A 86 3.50 -11.56 6.71
N TYR A 87 2.80 -12.36 7.49
CA TYR A 87 2.61 -12.13 8.92
C TYR A 87 3.36 -13.17 9.73
N THR A 88 4.24 -12.73 10.61
CA THR A 88 5.02 -13.58 11.50
C THR A 88 4.65 -13.29 12.94
N GLN A 89 4.28 -14.32 13.70
CA GLN A 89 3.99 -14.18 15.12
C GLN A 89 5.25 -13.83 15.92
N GLN A 90 5.13 -12.89 16.82
CA GLN A 90 6.17 -12.47 17.76
C GLN A 90 5.71 -12.69 19.20
N GLY A 91 6.71 -12.97 20.08
CA GLY A 91 6.46 -13.23 21.49
C GLY A 91 6.08 -14.68 21.77
N THR A 92 6.54 -15.20 22.91
CA THR A 92 6.31 -16.58 23.36
C THR A 92 5.31 -16.66 24.50
N ILE A 93 5.14 -15.58 25.24
CA ILE A 93 4.29 -15.53 26.45
C ILE A 93 2.85 -15.26 26.01
N LEU A 94 1.91 -16.07 26.50
CA LEU A 94 0.48 -15.88 26.28
C LEU A 94 0.05 -14.51 26.83
N GLY A 95 -0.72 -13.76 26.03
CA GLY A 95 -1.12 -12.40 26.36
C GLY A 95 -0.15 -11.29 25.92
N CYS A 96 1.11 -11.66 25.56
CA CYS A 96 2.11 -10.72 25.04
C CYS A 96 2.47 -11.00 23.57
N ARG A 97 1.64 -11.76 22.88
CA ARG A 97 1.86 -12.11 21.47
C ARG A 97 1.36 -10.99 20.55
N SER A 98 2.14 -10.73 19.54
CA SER A 98 1.80 -9.79 18.47
C SER A 98 2.15 -10.39 17.10
N TRP A 99 1.76 -9.69 16.04
CA TRP A 99 2.11 -10.06 14.68
C TRP A 99 2.99 -8.99 14.06
N LYS A 100 3.99 -9.42 13.34
CA LYS A 100 4.80 -8.58 12.47
C LYS A 100 4.33 -8.81 11.04
N GLY A 101 3.73 -7.81 10.43
CA GLY A 101 3.45 -7.77 9.00
C GLY A 101 4.67 -7.24 8.27
N ALA A 102 5.11 -7.93 7.23
CA ALA A 102 6.15 -7.53 6.31
C ALA A 102 5.60 -7.55 4.89
N LEU A 103 5.62 -6.40 4.24
CA LEU A 103 5.23 -6.23 2.85
C LEU A 103 6.50 -6.01 2.03
N GLU A 104 6.80 -6.94 1.14
CA GLU A 104 7.86 -6.83 0.15
C GLU A 104 7.24 -6.54 -1.21
N LEU A 105 7.79 -5.58 -1.95
CA LEU A 105 7.37 -5.22 -3.30
C LEU A 105 8.59 -5.13 -4.19
N PHE A 106 8.43 -5.38 -5.47
CA PHE A 106 9.43 -5.06 -6.47
C PHE A 106 8.83 -4.17 -7.56
N HIS A 107 9.24 -2.91 -7.57
CA HIS A 107 8.84 -1.96 -8.62
C HIS A 107 9.93 -1.87 -9.68
N PRO A 108 9.67 -2.34 -10.92
CA PRO A 108 10.67 -2.31 -11.98
C PRO A 108 10.95 -0.90 -12.46
N GLY A 109 12.20 -0.68 -12.82
CA GLY A 109 12.70 0.59 -13.33
C GLY A 109 13.42 1.45 -12.29
N PHE A 110 14.72 1.59 -12.46
CA PHE A 110 15.59 2.45 -11.63
C PHE A 110 15.44 3.90 -12.06
N LYS A 111 14.23 4.47 -11.85
CA LYS A 111 13.86 5.80 -12.29
C LYS A 111 14.00 6.82 -11.14
N ARG A 112 14.20 8.08 -11.51
CA ARG A 112 14.30 9.19 -10.54
C ARG A 112 13.13 9.25 -9.56
N THR A 113 11.90 9.03 -10.05
CA THR A 113 10.68 9.03 -9.22
C THR A 113 10.66 7.88 -8.21
N ALA A 114 11.08 6.67 -8.61
CA ALA A 114 11.15 5.51 -7.73
C ALA A 114 12.21 5.69 -6.63
N ILE A 115 13.40 6.18 -7.01
CA ILE A 115 14.48 6.52 -6.07
C ILE A 115 14.02 7.62 -5.12
N GLY A 116 13.35 8.66 -5.64
CA GLY A 116 12.81 9.76 -4.84
C GLY A 116 11.79 9.29 -3.82
N LEU A 117 10.91 8.35 -4.17
CA LEU A 117 9.96 7.76 -3.23
C LEU A 117 10.69 7.03 -2.09
N MET A 118 11.69 6.19 -2.41
CA MET A 118 12.47 5.48 -1.38
C MET A 118 13.20 6.46 -0.44
N ALA A 119 13.80 7.50 -0.99
CA ALA A 119 14.45 8.54 -0.18
C ALA A 119 13.44 9.29 0.70
N TYR A 120 12.24 9.56 0.18
CA TYR A 120 11.18 10.28 0.91
C TYR A 120 10.64 9.48 2.08
N ILE A 121 10.40 8.17 1.93
CA ILE A 121 9.83 7.32 2.98
C ILE A 121 10.89 6.75 3.94
N ASN A 122 12.18 6.92 3.67
CA ASN A 122 13.27 6.29 4.43
C ASN A 122 13.23 6.58 5.94
N ASN A 123 12.86 7.79 6.33
CA ASN A 123 12.78 8.21 7.74
C ASN A 123 11.35 8.59 8.16
N GLN A 124 10.34 8.00 7.52
CA GLN A 124 8.94 8.30 7.81
C GLN A 124 8.17 7.02 8.09
N GLU A 125 7.17 7.16 8.94
CA GLU A 125 6.14 6.15 9.12
C GLU A 125 5.08 6.34 8.03
N VAL A 126 4.64 5.25 7.42
CA VAL A 126 3.65 5.25 6.33
C VAL A 126 2.48 4.33 6.68
N ILE A 127 1.30 4.72 6.24
CA ILE A 127 0.16 3.81 6.17
C ILE A 127 0.16 3.16 4.80
N VAL A 128 -0.03 1.85 4.78
CA VAL A 128 -0.01 1.08 3.53
C VAL A 128 -1.31 0.31 3.38
N VAL A 129 -1.93 0.43 2.22
CA VAL A 129 -3.05 -0.42 1.80
C VAL A 129 -2.53 -1.33 0.70
N ALA A 130 -2.38 -2.62 0.99
CA ALA A 130 -1.86 -3.62 0.08
C ALA A 130 -2.99 -4.44 -0.53
N LYS A 131 -3.06 -4.51 -1.86
CA LYS A 131 -3.99 -5.37 -2.60
C LYS A 131 -3.34 -6.71 -2.90
N LEU A 132 -3.91 -7.78 -2.37
CA LEU A 132 -3.52 -9.14 -2.70
C LEU A 132 -4.16 -9.60 -4.01
N ASN A 133 -3.57 -10.60 -4.64
CA ASN A 133 -4.09 -11.17 -5.89
C ASN A 133 -5.40 -11.94 -5.70
N ASN A 134 -5.71 -12.38 -4.48
CA ASN A 134 -7.01 -12.97 -4.12
C ASN A 134 -8.15 -11.94 -3.97
N GLY A 135 -7.85 -10.64 -4.13
CA GLY A 135 -8.82 -9.55 -4.06
C GLY A 135 -8.91 -8.85 -2.72
N LEU A 136 -8.33 -9.38 -1.66
CA LEU A 136 -8.35 -8.77 -0.33
C LEU A 136 -7.43 -7.57 -0.24
N TYR A 137 -7.84 -6.57 0.56
CA TYR A 137 -7.02 -5.41 0.87
C TYR A 137 -6.61 -5.44 2.34
N HIS A 138 -5.33 -5.32 2.59
CA HIS A 138 -4.76 -5.30 3.93
C HIS A 138 -4.28 -3.89 4.28
N LEU A 139 -4.57 -3.45 5.50
CA LEU A 139 -4.06 -2.21 6.06
C LEU A 139 -2.85 -2.52 6.95
N LEU A 140 -1.72 -1.87 6.68
CA LEU A 140 -0.53 -1.90 7.53
C LEU A 140 -0.27 -0.50 8.07
N GLY A 141 -0.33 -0.39 9.38
CA GLY A 141 -0.17 0.87 10.09
C GLY A 141 -1.47 1.36 10.72
N ASP A 142 -1.31 2.19 11.73
CA ASP A 142 -2.37 2.96 12.39
C ASP A 142 -1.89 4.39 12.66
N MET A 143 -2.73 5.22 13.27
CA MET A 143 -2.39 6.64 13.54
C MET A 143 -1.25 6.80 14.56
N ASP A 144 -1.02 5.80 15.42
CA ASP A 144 0.00 5.83 16.46
C ASP A 144 1.30 5.17 15.99
N ARG A 145 1.18 4.23 15.04
CA ARG A 145 2.32 3.45 14.52
C ARG A 145 2.13 3.16 13.04
N GLY A 146 2.93 3.82 12.24
CA GLY A 146 3.00 3.50 10.81
C GLY A 146 3.91 2.31 10.51
N ALA A 147 3.78 1.78 9.31
CA ALA A 147 4.77 0.87 8.76
C ALA A 147 6.06 1.64 8.44
N LYS A 148 7.20 0.98 8.60
CA LYS A 148 8.53 1.54 8.39
C LYS A 148 9.30 0.73 7.37
N LEU A 149 10.21 1.38 6.66
CA LEU A 149 11.19 0.65 5.86
C LEU A 149 12.04 -0.24 6.79
N ALA A 150 12.07 -1.52 6.48
CA ALA A 150 12.88 -2.51 7.20
C ALA A 150 14.34 -2.54 6.70
N SER A 151 15.16 -3.35 7.33
CA SER A 151 16.45 -3.75 6.75
C SER A 151 16.20 -4.67 5.54
N GLY A 152 17.03 -4.54 4.50
CA GLY A 152 16.90 -5.36 3.29
C GLY A 152 16.23 -4.65 2.11
N ASN A 153 15.91 -3.36 2.25
CA ASN A 153 15.53 -2.55 1.11
C ASN A 153 16.65 -2.48 0.10
N GLU A 154 16.33 -2.67 -1.15
CA GLU A 154 17.30 -2.66 -2.23
C GLU A 154 16.87 -1.71 -3.34
N MET A 155 17.85 -1.01 -3.89
CA MET A 155 17.72 -0.24 -5.12
C MET A 155 18.84 -0.65 -6.04
N THR A 156 18.53 -1.19 -7.20
CA THR A 156 19.55 -1.74 -8.12
C THR A 156 19.28 -1.37 -9.55
N SER A 157 20.37 -1.03 -10.28
CA SER A 157 20.33 -0.83 -11.73
C SER A 157 20.62 -2.12 -12.51
N GLY A 158 21.00 -3.21 -11.79
CA GLY A 158 21.50 -4.43 -12.43
C GLY A 158 22.91 -4.26 -13.03
N LYS A 159 23.58 -5.38 -13.31
CA LYS A 159 24.88 -5.43 -14.01
C LYS A 159 24.71 -5.94 -15.44
N ALA A 160 23.87 -6.94 -15.63
CA ALA A 160 23.56 -7.51 -16.93
C ALA A 160 22.15 -7.10 -17.37
N ALA A 161 21.85 -7.21 -18.67
CA ALA A 161 20.53 -6.87 -19.20
C ALA A 161 19.39 -7.73 -18.65
N THR A 162 19.70 -8.90 -18.10
CA THR A 162 18.75 -9.84 -17.49
C THR A 162 18.59 -9.64 -15.99
N ASP A 163 19.39 -8.79 -15.36
CA ASP A 163 19.34 -8.56 -13.91
C ASP A 163 18.12 -7.72 -13.51
N LYS A 164 17.72 -7.86 -12.25
CA LYS A 164 16.70 -7.00 -11.67
C LYS A 164 17.15 -5.54 -11.73
N ASN A 165 16.26 -4.69 -12.23
CA ASN A 165 16.47 -3.25 -12.31
C ASN A 165 15.25 -2.56 -11.71
N GLY A 166 15.41 -1.91 -10.55
CA GLY A 166 14.29 -1.29 -9.86
C GLY A 166 14.53 -1.05 -8.37
N ILE A 167 13.43 -0.88 -7.65
CA ILE A 167 13.42 -0.72 -6.20
C ILE A 167 12.68 -1.89 -5.55
N ASN A 168 13.20 -2.34 -4.40
CA ASN A 168 12.60 -3.40 -3.58
C ASN A 168 12.31 -2.86 -2.17
N PRO A 169 11.22 -2.09 -1.96
CA PRO A 169 10.85 -1.66 -0.63
C PRO A 169 10.33 -2.85 0.20
N VAL A 170 10.87 -3.00 1.40
CA VAL A 170 10.37 -3.88 2.43
C VAL A 170 9.81 -3.02 3.56
N LEU A 171 8.52 -3.11 3.82
CA LEU A 171 7.80 -2.33 4.81
C LEU A 171 7.35 -3.24 5.95
N GLU A 172 7.66 -2.86 7.19
CA GLU A 172 7.32 -3.66 8.37
C GLU A 172 6.39 -2.89 9.31
N TYR A 173 5.43 -3.61 9.88
CA TYR A 173 4.48 -3.10 10.86
C TYR A 173 4.18 -4.16 11.93
N ASN A 174 4.15 -3.74 13.17
CA ASN A 174 3.77 -4.61 14.31
C ASN A 174 2.33 -4.33 14.73
N CYS A 175 1.48 -5.35 14.70
CA CYS A 175 0.07 -5.25 15.07
C CYS A 175 -0.36 -6.32 16.08
N GLY A 176 -1.40 -6.05 16.83
CA GLY A 176 -2.02 -7.04 17.71
C GLY A 176 -2.81 -8.09 16.92
N ARG A 177 -3.39 -7.68 15.80
CA ARG A 177 -4.12 -8.52 14.84
C ARG A 177 -4.03 -7.90 13.45
N GLN A 178 -4.27 -8.71 12.43
CA GLN A 178 -4.34 -8.28 11.04
C GLN A 178 -5.52 -7.33 10.85
N GLN A 179 -5.41 -6.47 9.85
CA GLN A 179 -6.42 -5.49 9.47
C GLN A 179 -6.74 -5.70 7.99
N ILE A 180 -7.92 -6.26 7.72
CA ILE A 180 -8.39 -6.55 6.37
C ILE A 180 -9.62 -5.71 6.11
N PHE A 181 -9.66 -4.98 5.00
CA PHE A 181 -10.85 -4.23 4.63
C PHE A 181 -12.02 -5.18 4.33
N TRP A 182 -13.24 -4.68 4.52
CA TRP A 182 -14.49 -5.44 4.25
C TRP A 182 -14.57 -5.89 2.79
N ASP A 183 -15.36 -6.89 2.55
CA ASP A 183 -15.61 -7.42 1.21
C ASP A 183 -16.21 -6.33 0.29
N GLY A 184 -15.68 -6.25 -0.92
CA GLY A 184 -16.09 -5.23 -1.87
C GLY A 184 -15.47 -3.86 -1.65
N PHE A 185 -14.48 -3.71 -0.75
CA PHE A 185 -13.73 -2.47 -0.63
C PHE A 185 -13.03 -2.11 -1.94
N ASP A 186 -13.29 -0.89 -2.43
CA ASP A 186 -12.60 -0.31 -3.57
C ASP A 186 -11.84 0.95 -3.13
N PRO A 187 -10.50 0.97 -3.19
CA PRO A 187 -9.72 2.14 -2.81
C PRO A 187 -10.00 3.36 -3.68
N THR A 188 -10.57 3.18 -4.88
CA THR A 188 -10.89 4.27 -5.82
C THR A 188 -12.28 4.85 -5.62
N ASP A 189 -13.11 4.25 -4.76
CA ASP A 189 -14.45 4.77 -4.46
C ASP A 189 -14.36 6.15 -3.83
N ALA A 190 -15.06 7.11 -4.41
CA ALA A 190 -15.09 8.49 -3.95
C ALA A 190 -15.76 8.66 -2.57
N THR A 191 -16.62 7.71 -2.17
CA THR A 191 -17.38 7.75 -0.92
C THR A 191 -16.69 7.00 0.21
N ASN A 192 -16.27 5.75 -0.06
CA ASN A 192 -15.78 4.83 0.96
C ASN A 192 -14.31 4.39 0.76
N GLY A 193 -13.67 4.85 -0.30
CA GLY A 193 -12.29 4.49 -0.64
C GLY A 193 -11.24 5.28 0.14
N ILE A 194 -10.11 5.54 -0.51
CA ILE A 194 -9.01 6.34 0.02
C ILE A 194 -8.64 7.45 -0.97
N PRO A 195 -8.14 8.61 -0.52
CA PRO A 195 -7.71 9.67 -1.42
C PRO A 195 -6.41 9.27 -2.14
N ILE A 196 -6.50 8.97 -3.44
CA ILE A 196 -5.35 8.58 -4.26
C ILE A 196 -4.86 9.79 -5.03
N LEU A 197 -3.57 10.10 -4.93
CA LEU A 197 -2.93 11.11 -5.75
C LEU A 197 -2.79 10.55 -7.18
N SER A 198 -3.41 11.22 -8.14
CA SER A 198 -3.15 10.95 -9.54
C SER A 198 -1.67 11.19 -9.83
N ALA A 199 -1.03 10.31 -10.58
CA ALA A 199 0.29 10.59 -11.10
C ALA A 199 0.20 11.91 -11.87
N VAL A 200 0.91 12.92 -11.42
CA VAL A 200 1.11 14.12 -12.23
C VAL A 200 1.83 13.63 -13.47
N SER A 201 1.17 13.68 -14.61
CA SER A 201 1.81 13.45 -15.88
C SER A 201 2.96 14.45 -15.98
N ALA A 202 4.17 13.98 -15.81
CA ALA A 202 5.38 14.74 -16.06
C ALA A 202 5.56 14.81 -17.60
N ASP A 203 4.61 15.50 -18.23
CA ASP A 203 4.74 15.88 -19.63
C ASP A 203 4.09 17.26 -19.79
N THR A 204 4.83 18.27 -19.44
CA THR A 204 4.65 19.60 -20.00
C THR A 204 5.98 20.31 -20.06
N GLY A 205 6.46 20.49 -21.25
CA GLY A 205 7.33 21.60 -21.52
C GLY A 205 8.74 21.26 -21.92
N ASN A 206 8.88 20.69 -23.07
CA ASN A 206 9.92 21.17 -23.96
C ASN A 206 9.21 21.93 -25.07
N ASP A 207 8.70 23.12 -24.70
CA ASP A 207 8.33 24.13 -25.69
C ASP A 207 9.64 24.89 -26.01
N ASP A 208 10.50 24.18 -26.77
CA ASP A 208 11.65 24.77 -27.42
C ASP A 208 11.15 25.46 -28.70
N THR A 209 10.47 26.59 -28.49
CA THR A 209 10.25 27.55 -29.57
C THR A 209 11.56 28.29 -29.79
N GLY A 210 12.51 27.59 -30.37
CA GLY A 210 13.66 28.19 -31.05
C GLY A 210 13.17 29.02 -32.21
N ASN A 211 12.97 30.30 -31.96
CA ASN A 211 12.71 31.31 -32.96
C ASN A 211 14.06 31.66 -33.61
N ASP A 212 14.50 30.84 -34.56
CA ASP A 212 15.55 31.20 -35.48
C ASP A 212 14.97 32.00 -36.62
N ASP A 213 14.97 33.31 -36.40
CA ASP A 213 14.69 34.31 -37.45
C ASP A 213 15.97 34.48 -38.29
N PRO A 214 15.98 34.13 -39.59
CA PRO A 214 17.14 34.34 -40.43
C PRO A 214 17.21 35.83 -40.80
N GLU A 215 18.22 36.53 -40.31
CA GLU A 215 18.56 37.90 -40.76
C GLU A 215 18.82 37.88 -42.29
N GLU A 216 17.96 38.63 -42.95
CA GLU A 216 18.06 38.99 -44.37
C GLU A 216 19.26 39.93 -44.62
N VAL A 217 20.36 39.42 -45.14
CA VAL A 217 21.48 40.26 -45.54
C VAL A 217 21.20 40.79 -46.94
N THR A 218 20.71 42.04 -47.02
CA THR A 218 20.69 42.81 -48.27
C THR A 218 22.01 43.50 -48.46
N GLY A 219 22.84 42.98 -49.38
CA GLY A 219 24.04 43.65 -49.87
C GLY A 219 23.76 44.50 -51.10
N THR A 220 24.25 45.69 -51.05
CA THR A 220 24.54 46.54 -52.25
C THR A 220 26.03 46.83 -52.27
#